data_d4bf8c45cddc2bf4a02a0dd07163e206
#
_entry.id   d4bf8c45cddc2bf4a02a0dd07163e206
#
_cell.length_a   1.000
_cell.length_b   1.000
_cell.length_c   1.000
_cell.angle_alpha   90.00
_cell.angle_beta   90.00
_cell.angle_gamma   90.00
#
_symmetry.space_group_name_H-M   'P 1'
#
loop_
_entity.id
_entity.type
_entity.pdbx_description
1 polymer ?
#
loop_
_entity_poly.entity_id
_entity_poly.type
_entity_poly.pdbx_seq_one_letter_code
_entity_poly.pdbx_strand_id
1 'polypeptide(L)'
;ETFRDELQVVPELLAAHKDKPIALYCTGGIRCEKASAWLKHKGFTQVRHLNGGIIEYAHQVQETGLPNRFRGKNFVFDERLGERISDEVVARCHLCRRTPSDTHYHCRNQICHTLFISCSDCHAARGGYCTRLCWLVDQLPAATKQRLARYYNHYIRRRRPFRKTRLAS
;
A
#
# COMPACT_ATOMS: atom_id res chain seq x y z
N GLU A 1 3.05 2.56 9.23
CA GLU A 1 2.08 1.83 8.39
C GLU A 1 0.73 2.54 8.32
N THR A 2 0.56 3.56 9.12
CA THR A 2 -0.59 4.44 9.10
C THR A 2 -0.13 5.84 8.68
N PHE A 3 -1.08 6.68 8.28
CA PHE A 3 -0.79 8.10 8.01
C PHE A 3 -0.18 8.83 9.24
N ARG A 4 -0.56 8.39 10.45
CA ARG A 4 0.05 8.92 11.69
C ARG A 4 1.52 8.54 11.80
N ASP A 5 1.89 7.31 11.46
CA ASP A 5 3.29 6.87 11.45
C ASP A 5 4.10 7.63 10.39
N GLU A 6 3.51 7.90 9.22
CA GLU A 6 4.10 8.68 8.15
C GLU A 6 4.48 10.08 8.62
N LEU A 7 3.60 10.77 9.34
CA LEU A 7 3.86 12.10 9.89
C LEU A 7 5.03 12.14 10.90
N GLN A 8 5.38 11.02 11.51
CA GLN A 8 6.54 10.90 12.39
C GLN A 8 7.81 10.58 11.61
N VAL A 9 7.74 9.57 10.74
CA VAL A 9 8.90 8.98 10.05
C VAL A 9 9.42 9.87 8.91
N VAL A 10 8.52 10.51 8.15
CA VAL A 10 8.92 11.29 6.96
C VAL A 10 9.80 12.50 7.30
N PRO A 11 9.51 13.32 8.35
CA PRO A 11 10.41 14.41 8.72
C PRO A 11 11.80 13.95 9.12
N GLU A 12 11.92 12.77 9.75
CA GLU A 12 13.21 12.20 10.15
C GLU A 12 14.00 11.72 8.91
N LEU A 13 13.35 10.99 7.99
CA LEU A 13 13.96 10.51 6.75
C LEU A 13 14.45 11.66 5.85
N LEU A 14 13.74 12.77 5.85
CA LEU A 14 14.03 13.92 5.02
C LEU A 14 14.82 15.03 5.75
N ALA A 15 15.29 14.79 6.96
CA ALA A 15 15.92 15.81 7.82
C ALA A 15 17.11 16.54 7.14
N ALA A 16 17.90 15.83 6.32
CA ALA A 16 19.01 16.37 5.56
C ALA A 16 18.58 17.13 4.27
N HIS A 17 17.29 17.22 3.98
CA HIS A 17 16.75 17.75 2.73
C HIS A 17 15.70 18.84 2.93
N LYS A 18 15.78 19.58 4.04
CA LYS A 18 14.77 20.60 4.39
C LYS A 18 14.63 21.72 3.36
N ASP A 19 15.70 22.05 2.68
CA ASP A 19 15.74 23.11 1.68
C ASP A 19 15.44 22.63 0.24
N LYS A 20 15.30 21.31 0.07
CA LYS A 20 15.00 20.74 -1.25
C LYS A 20 13.49 20.75 -1.55
N PRO A 21 13.09 20.86 -2.83
CA PRO A 21 11.71 20.73 -3.23
C PRO A 21 11.16 19.34 -2.86
N ILE A 22 10.05 19.32 -2.13
CA ILE A 22 9.31 18.11 -1.78
C ILE A 22 7.93 18.19 -2.43
N ALA A 23 7.60 17.19 -3.23
CA ALA A 23 6.28 17.03 -3.81
C ALA A 23 5.56 15.85 -3.16
N LEU A 24 4.35 16.08 -2.68
CA LEU A 24 3.49 15.06 -2.07
C LEU A 24 2.28 14.78 -2.95
N TYR A 25 1.84 13.55 -2.97
CA TYR A 25 0.54 13.19 -3.52
C TYR A 25 -0.10 12.08 -2.69
N CYS A 26 -1.40 11.99 -2.76
CA CYS A 26 -2.19 10.86 -2.29
C CYS A 26 -3.35 10.62 -3.26
N THR A 27 -4.32 9.82 -2.91
CA THR A 27 -5.45 9.52 -3.78
C THR A 27 -6.24 10.77 -4.17
N GLY A 28 -6.74 11.53 -3.19
CA GLY A 28 -7.59 12.71 -3.43
C GLY A 28 -7.07 14.03 -2.82
N GLY A 29 -5.81 14.11 -2.36
CA GLY A 29 -5.20 15.34 -1.86
C GLY A 29 -5.33 15.60 -0.36
N ILE A 30 -6.39 15.15 0.32
CA ILE A 30 -6.72 15.50 1.72
C ILE A 30 -5.60 15.19 2.73
N ARG A 31 -4.97 14.02 2.61
CA ARG A 31 -3.82 13.64 3.47
C ARG A 31 -2.61 14.54 3.22
N CYS A 32 -2.44 14.95 1.96
CA CYS A 32 -1.33 15.81 1.57
C CYS A 32 -1.41 17.21 2.16
N GLU A 33 -2.61 17.77 2.35
CA GLU A 33 -2.78 19.05 3.02
C GLU A 33 -2.22 19.01 4.44
N LYS A 34 -2.61 18.00 5.23
CA LYS A 34 -2.09 17.80 6.58
C LYS A 34 -0.59 17.52 6.61
N ALA A 35 -0.11 16.66 5.70
CA ALA A 35 1.31 16.34 5.61
C ALA A 35 2.15 17.56 5.21
N SER A 36 1.69 18.36 4.26
CA SER A 36 2.36 19.59 3.83
C SER A 36 2.45 20.61 4.96
N ALA A 37 1.35 20.83 5.68
CA ALA A 37 1.33 21.73 6.83
C ALA A 37 2.28 21.26 7.93
N TRP A 38 2.31 19.96 8.21
CA TRP A 38 3.20 19.37 9.21
C TRP A 38 4.68 19.48 8.80
N LEU A 39 5.04 19.18 7.56
CA LEU A 39 6.41 19.33 7.08
C LEU A 39 6.86 20.79 7.14
N LYS A 40 6.03 21.74 6.74
CA LYS A 40 6.32 23.18 6.85
C LYS A 40 6.55 23.57 8.31
N HIS A 41 5.72 23.09 9.24
CA HIS A 41 5.91 23.28 10.69
C HIS A 41 7.25 22.69 11.19
N LYS A 42 7.74 21.59 10.60
CA LYS A 42 9.04 20.97 10.88
C LYS A 42 10.22 21.66 10.20
N GLY A 43 10.00 22.79 9.52
CA GLY A 43 11.03 23.62 8.92
C GLY A 43 11.42 23.25 7.49
N PHE A 44 10.58 22.51 6.78
CA PHE A 44 10.77 22.25 5.34
C PHE A 44 10.24 23.45 4.54
N THR A 45 11.09 24.09 3.73
CA THR A 45 10.79 25.37 3.10
C THR A 45 10.03 25.25 1.77
N GLN A 46 10.24 24.17 1.02
CA GLN A 46 9.71 23.98 -0.33
C GLN A 46 8.80 22.77 -0.43
N VAL A 47 7.68 22.79 0.29
CA VAL A 47 6.71 21.68 0.29
C VAL A 47 5.50 22.02 -0.58
N ARG A 48 5.24 21.18 -1.57
CA ARG A 48 4.10 21.26 -2.49
C ARG A 48 3.32 19.95 -2.47
N HIS A 49 2.07 19.98 -2.86
CA HIS A 49 1.30 18.76 -3.09
C HIS A 49 0.48 18.87 -4.36
N LEU A 50 0.15 17.71 -4.91
CA LEU A 50 -0.68 17.60 -6.10
C LEU A 50 -2.13 17.91 -5.73
N ASN A 51 -2.69 18.96 -6.31
CA ASN A 51 -4.07 19.35 -6.06
C ASN A 51 -5.03 18.27 -6.58
N GLY A 52 -6.05 17.91 -5.79
CA GLY A 52 -6.96 16.80 -6.12
C GLY A 52 -6.32 15.40 -6.13
N GLY A 53 -5.01 15.30 -5.83
CA GLY A 53 -4.28 14.05 -5.76
C GLY A 53 -4.06 13.38 -7.11
N ILE A 54 -3.74 12.06 -7.08
CA ILE A 54 -3.41 11.31 -8.29
C ILE A 54 -4.61 11.05 -9.19
N ILE A 55 -5.82 11.05 -8.65
CA ILE A 55 -7.05 10.87 -9.44
C ILE A 55 -7.27 12.09 -10.33
N GLU A 56 -7.20 13.28 -9.78
CA GLU A 56 -7.35 14.52 -10.54
C GLU A 56 -6.23 14.66 -11.58
N TYR A 57 -5.01 14.30 -11.23
CA TYR A 57 -3.91 14.23 -12.20
C TYR A 57 -4.24 13.31 -13.39
N ALA A 58 -4.80 12.14 -13.14
CA ALA A 58 -5.15 11.19 -14.19
C ALA A 58 -6.21 11.75 -15.13
N HIS A 59 -7.24 12.42 -14.59
CA HIS A 59 -8.29 13.09 -15.38
C HIS A 59 -7.69 14.21 -16.24
N GLN A 60 -6.88 15.09 -15.66
CA GLN A 60 -6.26 16.20 -16.38
C GLN A 60 -5.33 15.74 -17.51
N VAL A 61 -4.53 14.69 -17.26
CA VAL A 61 -3.67 14.10 -18.29
C VAL A 61 -4.50 13.54 -19.45
N GLN A 62 -5.60 12.87 -19.15
CA GLN A 62 -6.50 12.32 -20.16
C GLN A 62 -7.20 13.42 -20.97
N GLU A 63 -7.72 14.45 -20.31
CA GLU A 63 -8.42 15.57 -20.96
C GLU A 63 -7.51 16.44 -21.82
N THR A 64 -6.29 16.68 -21.35
CA THR A 64 -5.33 17.56 -22.04
C THR A 64 -4.44 16.85 -23.05
N GLY A 65 -4.47 15.51 -23.10
CA GLY A 65 -3.60 14.70 -23.96
C GLY A 65 -2.11 14.77 -23.60
N LEU A 66 -1.77 15.23 -22.39
CA LEU A 66 -0.39 15.26 -21.91
C LEU A 66 0.12 13.85 -21.61
N PRO A 67 1.44 13.60 -21.76
CA PRO A 67 2.00 12.28 -21.46
C PRO A 67 1.85 11.94 -19.96
N ASN A 68 1.23 10.80 -19.69
CA ASN A 68 1.09 10.29 -18.34
C ASN A 68 2.45 9.90 -17.75
N ARG A 69 2.86 10.53 -16.65
CA ARG A 69 4.12 10.25 -15.95
C ARG A 69 3.97 9.29 -14.78
N PHE A 70 2.73 8.98 -14.37
CA PHE A 70 2.49 8.00 -13.32
C PHE A 70 2.56 6.58 -13.89
N ARG A 71 3.22 5.68 -13.18
CA ARG A 71 3.37 4.29 -13.59
C ARG A 71 2.63 3.37 -12.62
N GLY A 72 1.71 2.58 -13.17
CA GLY A 72 1.02 1.53 -12.45
C GLY A 72 -0.37 1.92 -11.93
N LYS A 73 -0.74 1.32 -10.80
CA LYS A 73 -2.04 1.41 -10.15
C LYS A 73 -1.91 2.09 -8.80
N ASN A 74 -2.75 3.08 -8.53
CA ASN A 74 -2.84 3.71 -7.22
C ASN A 74 -3.73 2.89 -6.29
N PHE A 75 -3.27 2.61 -5.07
CA PHE A 75 -4.08 1.94 -4.06
C PHE A 75 -5.13 2.90 -3.51
N VAL A 76 -6.38 2.43 -3.41
CA VAL A 76 -7.48 3.15 -2.76
C VAL A 76 -8.02 2.34 -1.59
N PHE A 77 -8.53 3.03 -0.56
CA PHE A 77 -8.97 2.41 0.70
C PHE A 77 -10.46 2.07 0.70
N ASP A 78 -11.00 1.70 -0.46
CA ASP A 78 -12.37 1.23 -0.63
C ASP A 78 -12.39 -0.16 -1.30
N GLU A 79 -13.57 -0.69 -1.62
CA GLU A 79 -13.75 -2.02 -2.17
C GLU A 79 -13.05 -2.23 -3.53
N ARG A 80 -12.75 -1.17 -4.27
CA ARG A 80 -11.99 -1.24 -5.53
C ARG A 80 -10.54 -1.65 -5.32
N LEU A 81 -9.97 -1.43 -4.12
CA LEU A 81 -8.59 -1.70 -3.72
C LEU A 81 -7.52 -1.15 -4.67
N GLY A 82 -7.91 -0.31 -5.61
CA GLY A 82 -6.98 0.35 -6.51
C GLY A 82 -7.64 0.96 -7.73
N GLU A 83 -7.08 2.07 -8.17
CA GLU A 83 -7.44 2.80 -9.38
C GLU A 83 -6.28 2.75 -10.37
N ARG A 84 -6.58 2.35 -11.60
CA ARG A 84 -5.57 2.27 -12.65
C ARG A 84 -5.30 3.66 -13.21
N ILE A 85 -4.05 4.09 -13.11
CA ILE A 85 -3.60 5.40 -13.59
C ILE A 85 -2.81 5.26 -14.90
N SER A 86 -2.10 4.12 -15.09
CA SER A 86 -1.48 3.76 -16.36
C SER A 86 -1.61 2.26 -16.61
N ASP A 87 -1.38 1.82 -17.85
CA ASP A 87 -1.51 0.41 -18.25
C ASP A 87 -0.36 -0.46 -17.72
N GLU A 88 0.70 0.14 -17.20
CA GLU A 88 1.83 -0.61 -16.67
C GLU A 88 1.48 -1.36 -15.39
N VAL A 89 1.92 -2.62 -15.33
CA VAL A 89 1.87 -3.43 -14.11
C VAL A 89 3.26 -3.46 -13.48
N VAL A 90 3.50 -2.55 -12.52
CA VAL A 90 4.80 -2.41 -11.85
C VAL A 90 5.02 -3.47 -10.79
N ALA A 91 3.95 -3.85 -10.09
CA ALA A 91 4.02 -4.81 -9.00
C ALA A 91 4.15 -6.26 -9.51
N ARG A 92 4.63 -7.14 -8.63
CA ARG A 92 4.73 -8.57 -8.89
C ARG A 92 3.93 -9.37 -7.86
N CYS A 93 3.45 -10.53 -8.29
CA CYS A 93 2.77 -11.48 -7.41
C CYS A 93 3.62 -11.78 -6.16
N HIS A 94 3.08 -11.56 -4.98
CA HIS A 94 3.77 -11.80 -3.71
C HIS A 94 4.03 -13.28 -3.43
N LEU A 95 3.27 -14.19 -4.10
CA LEU A 95 3.38 -15.63 -3.89
C LEU A 95 4.48 -16.25 -4.77
N CYS A 96 4.45 -16.05 -6.08
CA CYS A 96 5.48 -16.59 -6.98
C CYS A 96 6.64 -15.63 -7.25
N ARG A 97 6.47 -14.33 -7.00
CA ARG A 97 7.44 -13.24 -7.23
C ARG A 97 7.91 -13.08 -8.70
N ARG A 98 7.33 -13.83 -9.61
CA ARG A 98 7.69 -13.85 -11.04
C ARG A 98 6.69 -13.10 -11.90
N THR A 99 5.43 -13.44 -11.80
CA THR A 99 4.37 -12.90 -12.65
C THR A 99 4.05 -11.45 -12.25
N PRO A 100 4.06 -10.49 -13.20
CA PRO A 100 3.51 -9.17 -12.97
C PRO A 100 2.05 -9.26 -12.53
N SER A 101 1.69 -8.57 -11.48
CA SER A 101 0.32 -8.50 -10.98
C SER A 101 0.15 -7.30 -10.08
N ASP A 102 -0.97 -6.62 -10.19
CA ASP A 102 -1.40 -5.53 -9.31
C ASP A 102 -2.80 -5.77 -8.73
N THR A 103 -3.28 -7.01 -8.83
CA THR A 103 -4.57 -7.41 -8.26
C THR A 103 -4.42 -7.69 -6.78
N HIS A 104 -5.16 -6.93 -5.98
CA HIS A 104 -5.18 -7.05 -4.54
C HIS A 104 -6.26 -8.03 -4.08
N TYR A 105 -5.91 -8.84 -3.09
CA TYR A 105 -6.82 -9.79 -2.45
C TYR A 105 -6.66 -9.71 -0.93
N HIS A 106 -7.77 -9.86 -0.21
CA HIS A 106 -7.72 -10.15 1.22
C HIS A 106 -7.52 -11.64 1.46
N CYS A 107 -6.67 -11.97 2.41
CA CYS A 107 -6.50 -13.37 2.82
C CYS A 107 -7.83 -13.92 3.31
N ARG A 108 -8.24 -15.08 2.77
CA ARG A 108 -9.49 -15.76 3.11
C ARG A 108 -9.60 -16.11 4.62
N ASN A 109 -8.45 -16.34 5.27
CA ASN A 109 -8.43 -16.54 6.73
C ASN A 109 -8.78 -15.23 7.43
N GLN A 110 -9.94 -15.19 8.08
CA GLN A 110 -10.49 -14.01 8.76
C GLN A 110 -9.61 -13.50 9.91
N ILE A 111 -8.86 -14.38 10.57
CA ILE A 111 -7.90 -13.97 11.61
C ILE A 111 -6.72 -13.21 11.00
N CYS A 112 -6.30 -13.60 9.81
CA CYS A 112 -5.22 -12.96 9.07
C CYS A 112 -5.69 -11.70 8.35
N HIS A 113 -6.67 -11.84 7.48
CA HIS A 113 -7.28 -10.81 6.63
C HIS A 113 -6.26 -9.83 5.99
N THR A 114 -5.02 -10.33 5.74
CA THR A 114 -3.95 -9.51 5.16
C THR A 114 -4.25 -9.23 3.71
N LEU A 115 -4.11 -7.97 3.32
CA LEU A 115 -4.10 -7.55 1.94
C LEU A 115 -2.78 -7.98 1.28
N PHE A 116 -2.85 -8.63 0.10
CA PHE A 116 -1.67 -9.05 -0.67
C PHE A 116 -1.96 -9.01 -2.17
N ILE A 117 -0.90 -8.90 -2.96
CA ILE A 117 -0.99 -8.94 -4.43
C ILE A 117 -0.73 -10.35 -4.90
N SER A 118 -1.59 -10.87 -5.79
CA SER A 118 -1.41 -12.20 -6.38
C SER A 118 -1.84 -12.24 -7.85
N CYS A 119 -1.14 -13.03 -8.66
CA CYS A 119 -1.65 -13.39 -9.97
C CYS A 119 -2.80 -14.41 -9.82
N SER A 120 -3.64 -14.53 -10.85
CA SER A 120 -4.80 -15.44 -10.88
C SER A 120 -4.43 -16.87 -10.52
N ASP A 121 -3.38 -17.39 -11.14
CA ASP A 121 -2.95 -18.78 -10.97
C ASP A 121 -2.53 -19.07 -9.53
N CYS A 122 -1.72 -18.18 -8.96
CA CYS A 122 -1.29 -18.31 -7.56
C CYS A 122 -2.45 -18.15 -6.58
N HIS A 123 -3.38 -17.24 -6.86
CA HIS A 123 -4.56 -17.03 -6.02
C HIS A 123 -5.44 -18.30 -6.02
N ALA A 124 -5.72 -18.87 -7.21
CA ALA A 124 -6.47 -20.11 -7.33
C ALA A 124 -5.75 -21.29 -6.67
N ALA A 125 -4.47 -21.50 -6.96
CA ALA A 125 -3.67 -22.59 -6.40
C ALA A 125 -3.56 -22.55 -4.88
N ARG A 126 -3.67 -21.35 -4.28
CA ARG A 126 -3.63 -21.14 -2.81
C ARG A 126 -5.01 -21.04 -2.18
N GLY A 127 -6.10 -21.14 -2.95
CA GLY A 127 -7.47 -21.03 -2.45
C GLY A 127 -7.78 -19.70 -1.74
N GLY A 128 -7.12 -18.61 -2.13
CA GLY A 128 -7.29 -17.28 -1.54
C GLY A 128 -6.48 -17.02 -0.25
N TYR A 129 -5.56 -17.90 0.12
CA TYR A 129 -4.74 -17.72 1.33
C TYR A 129 -3.37 -17.13 1.02
N CYS A 130 -2.94 -16.13 1.80
CA CYS A 130 -1.64 -15.50 1.61
C CYS A 130 -0.44 -16.41 1.98
N THR A 131 -0.65 -17.42 2.83
CA THR A 131 0.36 -18.44 3.18
C THR A 131 -0.31 -19.81 3.40
N ARG A 132 0.50 -20.89 3.35
CA ARG A 132 0.04 -22.24 3.72
C ARG A 132 -0.41 -22.32 5.19
N LEU A 133 0.25 -21.57 6.07
CA LEU A 133 -0.14 -21.50 7.48
C LEU A 133 -1.54 -20.89 7.66
N CYS A 134 -1.89 -19.88 6.87
CA CYS A 134 -3.24 -19.32 6.91
C CYS A 134 -4.31 -20.33 6.51
N TRP A 135 -4.02 -21.17 5.52
CA TRP A 135 -4.90 -22.27 5.14
C TRP A 135 -5.03 -23.29 6.28
N LEU A 136 -3.92 -23.75 6.86
CA LEU A 136 -3.92 -24.72 7.98
C LEU A 136 -4.73 -24.20 9.17
N VAL A 137 -4.49 -22.93 9.56
CA VAL A 137 -5.20 -22.31 10.70
C VAL A 137 -6.70 -22.20 10.41
N ASP A 138 -7.08 -21.99 9.16
CA ASP A 138 -8.50 -21.86 8.80
C ASP A 138 -9.26 -23.19 8.82
N GLN A 139 -8.55 -24.31 8.78
CA GLN A 139 -9.16 -25.67 8.95
C GLN A 139 -9.39 -26.04 10.42
N LEU A 140 -8.88 -25.27 11.39
CA LEU A 140 -9.01 -25.60 12.82
C LEU A 140 -10.42 -25.31 13.33
N PRO A 141 -10.87 -26.01 14.39
CA PRO A 141 -12.14 -25.73 15.05
C PRO A 141 -12.23 -24.28 15.55
N ALA A 142 -13.46 -23.73 15.56
CA ALA A 142 -13.70 -22.32 15.90
C ALA A 142 -13.12 -21.91 17.26
N ALA A 143 -13.26 -22.75 18.27
CA ALA A 143 -12.70 -22.52 19.62
C ALA A 143 -11.16 -22.37 19.58
N THR A 144 -10.48 -23.23 18.80
CA THR A 144 -9.02 -23.16 18.62
C THR A 144 -8.63 -21.91 17.86
N LYS A 145 -9.39 -21.55 16.80
CA LYS A 145 -9.16 -20.32 16.04
C LYS A 145 -9.24 -19.09 16.95
N GLN A 146 -10.24 -18.99 17.81
CA GLN A 146 -10.38 -17.87 18.75
C GLN A 146 -9.20 -17.75 19.72
N ARG A 147 -8.71 -18.87 20.26
CA ARG A 147 -7.51 -18.89 21.13
C ARG A 147 -6.27 -18.42 20.36
N LEU A 148 -6.09 -18.88 19.12
CA LEU A 148 -4.97 -18.51 18.28
C LEU A 148 -5.04 -17.06 17.79
N ALA A 149 -6.23 -16.48 17.66
CA ALA A 149 -6.40 -15.13 17.12
C ALA A 149 -5.58 -14.07 17.88
N ARG A 150 -5.50 -14.18 19.21
CA ARG A 150 -4.72 -13.28 20.07
C ARG A 150 -3.22 -13.36 19.77
N TYR A 151 -2.67 -14.57 19.64
CA TYR A 151 -1.26 -14.82 19.36
C TYR A 151 -0.92 -14.62 17.88
N TYR A 152 -1.81 -15.05 16.99
CA TYR A 152 -1.65 -14.97 15.55
C TYR A 152 -1.52 -13.53 15.06
N ASN A 153 -2.40 -12.64 15.52
CA ASN A 153 -2.33 -11.22 15.16
C ASN A 153 -1.04 -10.54 15.64
N HIS A 154 -0.54 -10.90 16.83
CA HIS A 154 0.69 -10.36 17.35
C HIS A 154 1.92 -10.90 16.60
N TYR A 155 1.99 -12.19 16.36
CA TYR A 155 3.17 -12.86 15.78
C TYR A 155 3.25 -12.73 14.27
N ILE A 156 2.13 -12.93 13.55
CA ILE A 156 2.09 -12.88 12.08
C ILE A 156 2.13 -11.44 11.57
N ARG A 157 1.50 -10.48 12.25
CA ARG A 157 1.66 -9.06 11.89
C ARG A 157 3.11 -8.61 11.92
N ARG A 158 3.94 -9.12 12.83
CA ARG A 158 5.37 -8.78 12.89
C ARG A 158 6.23 -9.48 11.83
N ARG A 159 5.81 -10.62 11.30
CA ARG A 159 6.58 -11.43 10.33
C ARG A 159 6.06 -11.37 8.89
N ARG A 160 5.14 -10.46 8.58
CA ARG A 160 4.60 -10.35 7.21
C ARG A 160 5.73 -10.12 6.21
N PRO A 161 5.89 -10.98 5.18
CA PRO A 161 6.96 -10.84 4.18
C PRO A 161 6.84 -9.56 3.35
N PHE A 162 5.66 -8.90 3.37
CA PHE A 162 5.36 -7.67 2.63
C PHE A 162 5.67 -6.40 3.43
N ARG A 163 6.14 -6.52 4.68
CA ARG A 163 6.32 -5.40 5.60
C ARG A 163 7.67 -4.70 5.47
N LYS A 164 8.61 -5.27 4.71
CA LYS A 164 9.95 -4.72 4.52
C LYS A 164 10.30 -4.65 3.05
N THR A 165 9.68 -3.76 2.31
CA THR A 165 10.43 -3.08 1.27
C THR A 165 11.38 -2.15 2.02
N ARG A 166 12.62 -2.58 2.23
CA ARG A 166 13.70 -1.66 2.51
C ARG A 166 13.70 -0.69 1.34
N LEU A 167 13.47 0.58 1.62
CA LEU A 167 13.86 1.62 0.69
C LEU A 167 15.32 1.33 0.36
N ALA A 168 15.59 0.93 -0.88
CA ALA A 168 16.95 0.79 -1.35
C ALA A 168 17.57 2.17 -1.23
N SER A 169 18.62 2.23 -0.43
CA SER A 169 19.52 3.37 -0.30
C SER A 169 20.14 3.71 -1.65
#